data_10fc8f0e9863b2476e5ec1d4d8f9db30
#
_entry.id   10fc8f0e9863b2476e5ec1d4d8f9db30
#
_cell.length_a   1.000
_cell.length_b   1.000
_cell.length_c   1.000
_cell.angle_alpha   90.00
_cell.angle_beta   90.00
_cell.angle_gamma   90.00
#
_symmetry.space_group_name_H-M   'P 1'
#
loop_
_entity.id
_entity.type
_entity.pdbx_description
1 polymer ?
#
loop_
_entity_poly.entity_id
_entity_poly.type
_entity_poly.pdbx_seq_one_letter_code
_entity_poly.pdbx_strand_id
1 'polypeptide(L)'
;PLKGNYIFSVNMYGVDSENEIYESKLIIGGKAFGIMGTDELRRDLAMGLLWGTPLALFIGLVVSIASVVMGLLYGVYAGYKGKKTDETMMRLNDVIYALPALPFLIILSVTISNSIFVMIGFLTIFGWVGIAKVARSMSLQIKTRGYVDAAKMMGQKDSKIVLKHIVPQLL
;
A
#
# COMPACT_ATOMS: atom_id res chain seq x y z
N PRO A 1 9.72 -31.46 29.38
CA PRO A 1 8.28 -31.47 29.09
C PRO A 1 7.66 -32.67 29.83
N LEU A 2 6.69 -32.40 30.73
CA LEU A 2 5.95 -33.40 31.43
C LEU A 2 5.09 -34.16 30.40
N LYS A 3 5.44 -35.44 30.17
CA LYS A 3 4.59 -36.34 29.37
C LYS A 3 3.58 -36.96 30.32
N GLY A 4 2.30 -36.71 30.09
CA GLY A 4 1.22 -37.26 30.87
C GLY A 4 -0.14 -36.99 30.22
N ASN A 5 -1.12 -37.81 30.55
CA ASN A 5 -2.51 -37.57 30.17
C ASN A 5 -3.11 -36.61 31.20
N TYR A 6 -3.58 -35.46 30.76
CA TYR A 6 -4.24 -34.49 31.64
C TYR A 6 -5.74 -34.46 31.29
N ILE A 7 -6.57 -34.56 32.33
CA ILE A 7 -8.02 -34.43 32.20
C ILE A 7 -8.42 -33.07 32.72
N PHE A 8 -9.02 -32.27 31.87
CA PHE A 8 -9.59 -30.96 32.23
C PHE A 8 -11.10 -31.11 32.31
N SER A 9 -11.68 -30.78 33.48
CA SER A 9 -13.12 -30.72 33.67
C SER A 9 -13.55 -29.25 33.82
N VAL A 10 -14.46 -28.80 32.96
CA VAL A 10 -15.07 -27.48 33.04
C VAL A 10 -16.52 -27.66 33.49
N ASN A 11 -16.84 -27.16 34.68
CA ASN A 11 -18.22 -27.15 35.17
C ASN A 11 -18.85 -25.81 34.81
N MET A 12 -19.87 -25.86 33.97
CA MET A 12 -20.65 -24.68 33.63
C MET A 12 -21.95 -24.70 34.47
N TYR A 13 -22.21 -23.57 35.13
CA TYR A 13 -23.44 -23.34 35.88
C TYR A 13 -24.27 -22.31 35.10
N GLY A 14 -25.30 -22.80 34.42
CA GLY A 14 -26.27 -21.94 33.71
C GLY A 14 -27.54 -21.74 34.55
N VAL A 15 -28.15 -20.59 34.43
CA VAL A 15 -29.41 -20.27 35.12
C VAL A 15 -30.63 -20.71 34.30
N ASP A 16 -30.46 -20.96 33.00
CA ASP A 16 -31.51 -21.38 32.08
C ASP A 16 -31.19 -22.70 31.39
N SER A 17 -32.18 -23.60 31.36
CA SER A 17 -32.12 -24.91 30.73
C SER A 17 -32.11 -24.90 29.19
N GLU A 18 -32.24 -23.74 28.58
CA GLU A 18 -32.26 -23.56 27.10
C GLU A 18 -30.91 -23.11 26.51
N ASN A 19 -29.88 -22.96 27.34
CA ASN A 19 -28.56 -22.55 26.85
C ASN A 19 -27.80 -23.77 26.29
N GLU A 20 -27.71 -23.84 24.97
CA GLU A 20 -26.88 -24.81 24.27
C GLU A 20 -25.45 -24.27 24.06
N ILE A 21 -24.44 -25.11 24.31
CA ILE A 21 -23.05 -24.76 24.01
C ILE A 21 -22.80 -25.07 22.55
N TYR A 22 -22.75 -24.04 21.72
CA TYR A 22 -22.49 -24.18 20.26
C TYR A 22 -21.03 -24.48 19.93
N GLU A 23 -20.09 -23.98 20.71
CA GLU A 23 -18.66 -24.27 20.53
C GLU A 23 -17.91 -24.18 21.86
N SER A 24 -17.07 -25.16 22.16
CA SER A 24 -16.12 -25.08 23.27
C SER A 24 -14.71 -25.31 22.75
N LYS A 25 -13.81 -24.36 22.98
CA LYS A 25 -12.40 -24.43 22.53
C LYS A 25 -11.47 -24.35 23.73
N LEU A 26 -10.76 -25.44 24.00
CA LEU A 26 -9.70 -25.43 25.00
C LEU A 26 -8.42 -24.90 24.40
N ILE A 27 -7.95 -23.76 24.91
CA ILE A 27 -6.69 -23.16 24.49
C ILE A 27 -5.65 -23.35 25.59
N ILE A 28 -4.74 -24.31 25.42
CA ILE A 28 -3.66 -24.56 26.35
C ILE A 28 -2.53 -23.56 26.10
N GLY A 29 -2.18 -22.78 27.13
CA GLY A 29 -1.04 -21.90 27.13
C GLY A 29 0.26 -22.69 27.10
N GLY A 30 0.77 -23.01 25.94
CA GLY A 30 2.10 -23.60 25.77
C GLY A 30 3.20 -22.55 25.81
N LYS A 31 4.44 -22.98 26.11
CA LYS A 31 5.64 -22.18 25.89
C LYS A 31 5.78 -21.94 24.39
N ALA A 32 6.44 -20.81 24.03
CA ALA A 32 6.77 -20.51 22.65
C ALA A 32 7.46 -21.71 22.00
N PHE A 33 7.01 -22.09 20.81
CA PHE A 33 7.63 -23.13 20.00
C PHE A 33 7.91 -22.58 18.60
N GLY A 34 8.70 -23.31 17.81
CA GLY A 34 9.19 -22.83 16.52
C GLY A 34 10.49 -22.03 16.64
N ILE A 35 11.16 -21.79 15.52
CA ILE A 35 12.49 -21.15 15.46
C ILE A 35 12.43 -19.68 15.90
N MET A 36 11.29 -18.99 15.62
CA MET A 36 11.09 -17.58 15.92
C MET A 36 10.08 -17.32 17.05
N GLY A 37 9.60 -18.37 17.71
CA GLY A 37 8.57 -18.25 18.73
C GLY A 37 7.16 -18.07 18.15
N THR A 38 6.23 -17.63 18.99
CA THR A 38 4.81 -17.48 18.66
C THR A 38 4.33 -16.05 18.90
N ASP A 39 3.31 -15.61 18.15
CA ASP A 39 2.62 -14.35 18.37
C ASP A 39 1.67 -14.43 19.60
N GLU A 40 0.99 -13.32 19.91
CA GLU A 40 0.02 -13.23 21.01
C GLU A 40 -1.16 -14.21 20.84
N LEU A 41 -1.45 -14.60 19.60
CA LEU A 41 -2.46 -15.59 19.25
C LEU A 41 -1.90 -17.02 19.16
N ARG A 42 -0.64 -17.23 19.59
CA ARG A 42 0.08 -18.51 19.58
C ARG A 42 0.27 -19.15 18.20
N ARG A 43 0.33 -18.33 17.17
CA ARG A 43 0.67 -18.78 15.82
C ARG A 43 2.18 -18.72 15.64
N ASP A 44 2.75 -19.72 14.98
CA ASP A 44 4.18 -19.75 14.67
C ASP A 44 4.58 -18.56 13.77
N LEU A 45 5.48 -17.70 14.27
CA LEU A 45 5.94 -16.53 13.55
C LEU A 45 6.71 -16.89 12.29
N ALA A 46 7.52 -17.96 12.31
CA ALA A 46 8.27 -18.38 11.14
C ALA A 46 7.33 -18.82 10.00
N MET A 47 6.29 -19.57 10.31
CA MET A 47 5.27 -19.97 9.34
C MET A 47 4.48 -18.77 8.81
N GLY A 48 4.14 -17.81 9.69
CA GLY A 48 3.48 -16.56 9.30
C GLY A 48 4.32 -15.75 8.33
N LEU A 49 5.62 -15.64 8.57
CA LEU A 49 6.56 -14.95 7.68
C LEU A 49 6.70 -15.68 6.34
N LEU A 50 6.92 -17.00 6.35
CA LEU A 50 7.10 -17.77 5.13
C LEU A 50 5.89 -17.67 4.19
N TRP A 51 4.68 -17.80 4.71
CA TRP A 51 3.45 -17.72 3.92
C TRP A 51 3.01 -16.30 3.61
N GLY A 52 3.30 -15.33 4.49
CA GLY A 52 2.96 -13.92 4.30
C GLY A 52 3.89 -13.20 3.34
N THR A 53 5.17 -13.57 3.27
CA THR A 53 6.17 -12.89 2.46
C THR A 53 5.84 -12.86 0.96
N PRO A 54 5.48 -13.97 0.29
CA PRO A 54 5.12 -13.93 -1.14
C PRO A 54 3.96 -13.00 -1.43
N LEU A 55 2.94 -13.01 -0.57
CA LEU A 55 1.77 -12.14 -0.69
C LEU A 55 2.15 -10.66 -0.51
N ALA A 56 2.93 -10.35 0.52
CA ALA A 56 3.40 -9.00 0.78
C ALA A 56 4.27 -8.45 -0.36
N LEU A 57 5.16 -9.27 -0.91
CA LEU A 57 5.99 -8.91 -2.06
C LEU A 57 5.14 -8.67 -3.32
N PHE A 58 4.15 -9.51 -3.57
CA PHE A 58 3.22 -9.33 -4.69
C PHE A 58 2.45 -8.00 -4.59
N ILE A 59 1.85 -7.73 -3.42
CA ILE A 59 1.13 -6.47 -3.18
C ILE A 59 2.09 -5.29 -3.33
N GLY A 60 3.26 -5.34 -2.69
CA GLY A 60 4.26 -4.27 -2.76
C GLY A 60 4.72 -4.00 -4.18
N LEU A 61 4.97 -5.04 -4.98
CA LEU A 61 5.37 -4.90 -6.38
C LEU A 61 4.28 -4.22 -7.22
N VAL A 62 3.04 -4.70 -7.12
CA VAL A 62 1.91 -4.15 -7.89
C VAL A 62 1.65 -2.70 -7.52
N VAL A 63 1.59 -2.39 -6.21
CA VAL A 63 1.39 -1.02 -5.72
C VAL A 63 2.53 -0.11 -6.14
N SER A 64 3.78 -0.57 -6.03
CA SER A 64 4.96 0.20 -6.41
C SER A 64 4.93 0.57 -7.90
N ILE A 65 4.74 -0.41 -8.78
CA ILE A 65 4.67 -0.16 -10.23
C ILE A 65 3.54 0.81 -10.56
N ALA A 66 2.34 0.57 -10.03
CA ALA A 66 1.18 1.43 -10.30
C ALA A 66 1.42 2.86 -9.80
N SER A 67 1.94 3.01 -8.59
CA SER A 67 2.23 4.32 -7.99
C SER A 67 3.32 5.09 -8.75
N VAL A 68 4.38 4.39 -9.19
CA VAL A 68 5.45 4.99 -9.97
C VAL A 68 4.92 5.48 -11.32
N VAL A 69 4.18 4.65 -12.04
CA VAL A 69 3.63 5.02 -13.35
C VAL A 69 2.67 6.21 -13.22
N MET A 70 1.73 6.17 -12.28
CA MET A 70 0.77 7.25 -12.06
C MET A 70 1.47 8.54 -11.62
N GLY A 71 2.34 8.46 -10.61
CA GLY A 71 3.05 9.62 -10.06
C GLY A 71 3.99 10.25 -11.06
N LEU A 72 4.73 9.43 -11.83
CA LEU A 72 5.64 9.89 -12.85
C LEU A 72 4.89 10.66 -13.95
N LEU A 73 3.85 10.04 -14.55
CA LEU A 73 3.09 10.67 -15.63
C LEU A 73 2.39 11.95 -15.17
N TYR A 74 1.78 11.92 -13.99
CA TYR A 74 1.10 13.08 -13.41
C TYR A 74 2.09 14.22 -13.11
N GLY A 75 3.17 13.92 -12.39
CA GLY A 75 4.16 14.92 -12.00
C GLY A 75 4.90 15.51 -13.18
N VAL A 76 5.33 14.67 -14.13
CA VAL A 76 6.01 15.14 -15.35
C VAL A 76 5.11 16.04 -16.18
N TYR A 77 3.85 15.65 -16.37
CA TYR A 77 2.91 16.46 -17.14
C TYR A 77 2.65 17.82 -16.47
N ALA A 78 2.43 17.83 -15.15
CA ALA A 78 2.26 19.06 -14.38
C ALA A 78 3.49 20.00 -14.54
N GLY A 79 4.69 19.48 -14.27
CA GLY A 79 5.95 20.23 -14.37
C GLY A 79 6.25 20.75 -15.78
N TYR A 80 5.98 19.92 -16.81
CA TYR A 80 6.19 20.30 -18.20
C TYR A 80 5.25 21.44 -18.62
N LYS A 81 3.94 21.31 -18.39
CA LYS A 81 2.94 22.35 -18.71
C LYS A 81 3.16 23.62 -17.91
N GLY A 82 3.45 23.49 -16.62
CA GLY A 82 3.68 24.63 -15.73
C GLY A 82 2.47 25.56 -15.55
N LYS A 83 2.72 26.76 -15.00
CA LYS A 83 1.71 27.80 -14.81
C LYS A 83 0.46 27.27 -14.07
N LYS A 84 -0.73 27.68 -14.52
CA LYS A 84 -2.03 27.29 -13.90
C LYS A 84 -2.27 25.77 -13.86
N THR A 85 -1.85 25.04 -14.90
CA THR A 85 -2.01 23.58 -14.93
C THR A 85 -1.22 22.91 -13.82
N ASP A 86 0.02 23.31 -13.65
CA ASP A 86 0.89 22.82 -12.57
C ASP A 86 0.29 23.14 -11.20
N GLU A 87 -0.14 24.38 -10.99
CA GLU A 87 -0.73 24.80 -9.73
C GLU A 87 -2.00 23.99 -9.38
N THR A 88 -2.92 23.85 -10.34
CA THR A 88 -4.18 23.12 -10.11
C THR A 88 -3.92 21.63 -9.82
N MET A 89 -3.04 21.00 -10.61
CA MET A 89 -2.68 19.61 -10.41
C MET A 89 -1.99 19.38 -9.07
N MET A 90 -1.07 20.26 -8.67
CA MET A 90 -0.40 20.14 -7.37
C MET A 90 -1.33 20.42 -6.19
N ARG A 91 -2.28 21.33 -6.30
CA ARG A 91 -3.30 21.51 -5.25
C ARG A 91 -4.15 20.26 -5.04
N LEU A 92 -4.57 19.58 -6.12
CA LEU A 92 -5.27 18.31 -6.01
C LEU A 92 -4.40 17.24 -5.35
N ASN A 93 -3.13 17.18 -5.73
CA ASN A 93 -2.15 16.29 -5.12
C ASN A 93 -1.98 16.59 -3.62
N ASP A 94 -1.91 17.86 -3.22
CA ASP A 94 -1.75 18.27 -1.83
C ASP A 94 -2.98 17.93 -0.99
N VAL A 95 -4.19 18.00 -1.54
CA VAL A 95 -5.41 17.55 -0.85
C VAL A 95 -5.33 16.06 -0.50
N ILE A 96 -4.92 15.22 -1.45
CA ILE A 96 -4.76 13.78 -1.20
C ILE A 96 -3.63 13.54 -0.18
N TYR A 97 -2.53 14.26 -0.31
CA TYR A 97 -1.37 14.15 0.58
C TYR A 97 -1.68 14.54 2.04
N ALA A 98 -2.60 15.49 2.24
CA ALA A 98 -3.00 15.95 3.57
C ALA A 98 -3.91 14.94 4.31
N LEU A 99 -4.49 13.96 3.60
CA LEU A 99 -5.31 12.95 4.23
C LEU A 99 -4.43 11.95 5.01
N PRO A 100 -4.78 11.63 6.25
CA PRO A 100 -4.03 10.67 7.05
C PRO A 100 -4.30 9.23 6.55
N ALA A 101 -3.39 8.69 5.74
CA ALA A 101 -3.57 7.41 5.05
C ALA A 101 -3.85 6.24 6.01
N LEU A 102 -3.16 6.13 7.15
CA LEU A 102 -3.36 5.02 8.08
C LEU A 102 -4.77 4.97 8.70
N PRO A 103 -5.34 6.06 9.26
CA PRO A 103 -6.71 6.06 9.73
C PRO A 103 -7.72 5.69 8.64
N PHE A 104 -7.54 6.20 7.42
CA PHE A 104 -8.40 5.85 6.30
C PHE A 104 -8.30 4.38 5.92
N LEU A 105 -7.11 3.78 5.93
CA LEU A 105 -6.92 2.34 5.67
C LEU A 105 -7.65 1.49 6.71
N ILE A 106 -7.57 1.86 7.99
CA ILE A 106 -8.24 1.13 9.06
C ILE A 106 -9.76 1.18 8.87
N ILE A 107 -10.33 2.37 8.65
CA ILE A 107 -11.76 2.54 8.42
C ILE A 107 -12.21 1.72 7.18
N LEU A 108 -11.44 1.77 6.10
CA LEU A 108 -11.75 1.06 4.88
C LEU A 108 -11.78 -0.47 5.08
N SER A 109 -10.81 -1.00 5.81
CA SER A 109 -10.69 -2.44 6.09
C SER A 109 -11.89 -2.96 6.92
N VAL A 110 -12.42 -2.14 7.81
CA VAL A 110 -13.57 -2.50 8.65
C VAL A 110 -14.89 -2.36 7.89
N THR A 111 -15.01 -1.34 7.02
CA THR A 111 -16.29 -0.94 6.43
C THR A 111 -16.60 -1.66 5.12
N ILE A 112 -15.60 -1.84 4.25
CA ILE A 112 -15.84 -2.34 2.89
C ILE A 112 -15.61 -3.85 2.79
N SER A 113 -14.41 -4.31 3.02
CA SER A 113 -14.04 -5.72 3.14
C SER A 113 -12.53 -5.89 3.30
N ASN A 114 -12.09 -7.03 3.81
CA ASN A 114 -10.67 -7.42 3.85
C ASN A 114 -10.16 -7.93 2.48
N SER A 115 -10.59 -7.30 1.38
CA SER A 115 -10.17 -7.69 0.04
C SER A 115 -8.79 -7.14 -0.29
N ILE A 116 -7.91 -8.01 -0.80
CA ILE A 116 -6.57 -7.63 -1.26
C ILE A 116 -6.63 -6.56 -2.35
N PHE A 117 -7.62 -6.63 -3.24
CA PHE A 117 -7.78 -5.64 -4.32
C PHE A 117 -8.14 -4.25 -3.81
N VAL A 118 -8.98 -4.17 -2.78
CA VAL A 118 -9.33 -2.89 -2.11
C VAL A 118 -8.08 -2.30 -1.45
N MET A 119 -7.28 -3.12 -0.79
CA MET A 119 -6.03 -2.70 -0.17
C MET A 119 -5.00 -2.21 -1.19
N ILE A 120 -4.82 -2.92 -2.31
CA ILE A 120 -3.93 -2.50 -3.41
C ILE A 120 -4.38 -1.16 -3.98
N GLY A 121 -5.68 -1.02 -4.28
CA GLY A 121 -6.24 0.22 -4.81
C GLY A 121 -6.02 1.40 -3.87
N PHE A 122 -6.28 1.22 -2.60
CA PHE A 122 -6.06 2.24 -1.58
C PHE A 122 -4.58 2.65 -1.48
N LEU A 123 -3.68 1.68 -1.33
CA LEU A 123 -2.25 1.94 -1.22
C LEU A 123 -1.71 2.65 -2.48
N THR A 124 -2.24 2.30 -3.65
CA THR A 124 -1.87 2.97 -4.90
C THR A 124 -2.33 4.42 -4.92
N ILE A 125 -3.58 4.71 -4.49
CA ILE A 125 -4.12 6.09 -4.45
C ILE A 125 -3.30 7.01 -3.56
N PHE A 126 -2.73 6.51 -2.48
CA PHE A 126 -1.88 7.31 -1.59
C PHE A 126 -0.39 7.27 -1.99
N GLY A 127 0.06 6.16 -2.58
CA GLY A 127 1.48 5.94 -2.90
C GLY A 127 2.03 6.84 -4.02
N TRP A 128 1.23 7.17 -5.03
CA TRP A 128 1.68 7.96 -6.18
C TRP A 128 1.94 9.44 -5.87
N VAL A 129 1.33 9.97 -4.80
CA VAL A 129 1.29 11.42 -4.50
C VAL A 129 2.68 11.99 -4.25
N GLY A 130 3.51 11.29 -3.46
CA GLY A 130 4.89 11.68 -3.20
C GLY A 130 5.77 11.62 -4.45
N ILE A 131 5.58 10.56 -5.26
CA ILE A 131 6.31 10.36 -6.52
C ILE A 131 6.00 11.48 -7.50
N ALA A 132 4.74 11.92 -7.59
CA ALA A 132 4.33 13.02 -8.45
C ALA A 132 5.05 14.34 -8.12
N LYS A 133 5.28 14.65 -6.84
CA LYS A 133 6.02 15.86 -6.43
C LYS A 133 7.48 15.79 -6.86
N VAL A 134 8.12 14.64 -6.69
CA VAL A 134 9.51 14.43 -7.13
C VAL A 134 9.61 14.53 -8.65
N ALA A 135 8.75 13.80 -9.38
CA ALA A 135 8.72 13.81 -10.84
C ALA A 135 8.47 15.23 -11.42
N ARG A 136 7.58 15.99 -10.79
CA ARG A 136 7.36 17.40 -11.12
C ARG A 136 8.62 18.24 -10.98
N SER A 137 9.31 18.14 -9.85
CA SER A 137 10.54 18.89 -9.59
C SER A 137 11.60 18.61 -10.65
N MET A 138 11.80 17.34 -10.98
CA MET A 138 12.75 16.92 -12.02
C MET A 138 12.30 17.39 -13.42
N SER A 139 11.01 17.31 -13.75
CA SER A 139 10.46 17.78 -15.02
C SER A 139 10.68 19.29 -15.22
N LEU A 140 10.53 20.08 -14.15
CA LEU A 140 10.82 21.52 -14.19
C LEU A 140 12.28 21.83 -14.56
N GLN A 141 13.21 21.01 -14.10
CA GLN A 141 14.64 21.15 -14.43
C GLN A 141 14.94 20.69 -15.86
N ILE A 142 14.34 19.60 -16.30
CA ILE A 142 14.62 19.02 -17.62
C ILE A 142 14.01 19.85 -18.73
N LYS A 143 12.83 20.44 -18.53
CA LYS A 143 12.14 21.20 -19.57
C LYS A 143 12.89 22.44 -20.06
N THR A 144 13.87 22.93 -19.29
CA THR A 144 14.70 24.09 -19.66
C THR A 144 15.97 23.69 -20.43
N ARG A 145 16.16 22.40 -20.71
CA ARG A 145 17.31 21.93 -21.46
C ARG A 145 17.15 22.16 -22.96
N GLY A 146 18.24 22.55 -23.64
CA GLY A 146 18.23 22.93 -25.06
C GLY A 146 17.66 21.89 -26.02
N TYR A 147 17.81 20.58 -25.74
CA TYR A 147 17.22 19.54 -26.60
C TYR A 147 15.68 19.52 -26.53
N VAL A 148 15.09 19.91 -25.38
CA VAL A 148 13.62 20.05 -25.26
C VAL A 148 13.12 21.23 -26.08
N ASP A 149 13.85 22.35 -26.04
CA ASP A 149 13.50 23.50 -26.85
C ASP A 149 13.69 23.25 -28.37
N ALA A 150 14.74 22.54 -28.74
CA ALA A 150 14.91 22.11 -30.13
C ALA A 150 13.75 21.20 -30.60
N ALA A 151 13.29 20.26 -29.76
CA ALA A 151 12.12 19.42 -30.06
C ALA A 151 10.83 20.24 -30.25
N LYS A 152 10.62 21.28 -29.43
CA LYS A 152 9.49 22.23 -29.59
C LYS A 152 9.58 23.02 -30.88
N MET A 153 10.77 23.55 -31.22
CA MET A 153 10.99 24.29 -32.45
C MET A 153 10.76 23.43 -33.69
N MET A 154 11.02 22.11 -33.61
CA MET A 154 10.70 21.15 -34.67
C MET A 154 9.20 20.79 -34.74
N GLY A 155 8.33 21.41 -33.93
CA GLY A 155 6.88 21.18 -33.95
C GLY A 155 6.44 19.86 -33.33
N GLN A 156 7.25 19.22 -32.47
CA GLN A 156 6.82 18.01 -31.81
C GLN A 156 5.68 18.30 -30.83
N LYS A 157 4.69 17.39 -30.81
CA LYS A 157 3.57 17.45 -29.84
C LYS A 157 4.08 17.31 -28.42
N ASP A 158 3.50 18.05 -27.48
CA ASP A 158 3.86 18.03 -26.05
C ASP A 158 3.89 16.62 -25.46
N SER A 159 2.89 15.78 -25.77
CA SER A 159 2.85 14.39 -25.30
C SER A 159 4.06 13.58 -25.77
N LYS A 160 4.52 13.82 -27.00
CA LYS A 160 5.70 13.14 -27.55
C LYS A 160 6.97 13.63 -26.88
N ILE A 161 7.06 14.93 -26.58
CA ILE A 161 8.19 15.51 -25.84
C ILE A 161 8.26 14.92 -24.44
N VAL A 162 7.13 14.88 -23.74
CA VAL A 162 7.04 14.31 -22.39
C VAL A 162 7.48 12.84 -22.39
N LEU A 163 6.86 12.00 -23.24
CA LEU A 163 7.11 10.56 -23.21
C LEU A 163 8.47 10.14 -23.77
N LYS A 164 8.98 10.87 -24.79
CA LYS A 164 10.21 10.48 -25.49
C LYS A 164 11.46 11.17 -24.97
N HIS A 165 11.32 12.37 -24.42
CA HIS A 165 12.48 13.20 -24.04
C HIS A 165 12.57 13.46 -22.54
N ILE A 166 11.44 13.55 -21.81
CA ILE A 166 11.45 13.86 -20.38
C ILE A 166 11.39 12.58 -19.54
N VAL A 167 10.38 11.74 -19.74
CA VAL A 167 10.18 10.51 -18.94
C VAL A 167 11.41 9.60 -18.93
N PRO A 168 12.07 9.31 -20.07
CA PRO A 168 13.25 8.43 -20.07
C PRO A 168 14.47 9.01 -19.35
N GLN A 169 14.51 10.31 -19.10
CA GLN A 169 15.57 10.96 -18.34
C GLN A 169 15.37 10.90 -16.82
N LEU A 170 14.19 10.45 -16.40
CA LEU A 170 13.78 10.33 -15.00
C LEU A 170 13.88 8.89 -14.48
N LEU A 171 14.01 7.92 -15.38
CA LEU A 171 14.18 6.50 -15.11
C LEU A 171 15.66 6.10 -15.10
#